data_e349edbd19625fd52ea8f055280a6a8c
#
_entry.id   e349edbd19625fd52ea8f055280a6a8c
#
_cell.length_a   1.000
_cell.length_b   1.000
_cell.length_c   1.000
_cell.angle_alpha   90.00
_cell.angle_beta   90.00
_cell.angle_gamma   90.00
#
_symmetry.space_group_name_H-M   'P 1'
#
loop_
_entity.id
_entity.type
_entity.pdbx_description
1 polymer ?
#
loop_
_entity_poly.entity_id
_entity_poly.type
_entity_poly.pdbx_seq_one_letter_code
_entity_poly.pdbx_strand_id
1 'polypeptide(L)'
;MAKEQLKLDNQLCFPLYAATREMTKRYQPLLKELDVTYPQYLVLLVLWEDEIITVKALGKRLYLDSGTLTPMLKRMEERGILTRRRSAEDERVVEVELTALGKEKENLAEEIPTKFIEGTKLTEEEYHQLKHILAKLLKETT
;
A
#
# COMPACT_ATOMS: atom_id res chain seq x y z
N MET A 1 30.65 25.07 -6.45
CA MET A 1 29.22 25.36 -6.25
C MET A 1 28.36 24.47 -7.16
N ALA A 2 27.26 24.03 -6.65
CA ALA A 2 26.36 23.22 -7.45
C ALA A 2 25.65 24.06 -8.51
N LYS A 3 25.41 23.46 -9.67
CA LYS A 3 24.58 24.09 -10.69
C LYS A 3 23.15 24.23 -10.15
N GLU A 4 22.45 25.28 -10.58
CA GLU A 4 21.10 25.58 -10.08
C GLU A 4 20.16 24.38 -10.16
N GLN A 5 20.12 23.70 -11.31
CA GLN A 5 19.25 22.55 -11.52
C GLN A 5 19.62 21.33 -10.70
N LEU A 6 20.81 21.31 -10.08
CA LEU A 6 21.25 20.21 -9.23
C LEU A 6 21.13 20.50 -7.73
N LYS A 7 20.61 21.63 -7.37
CA LYS A 7 20.36 21.93 -5.94
C LYS A 7 19.21 21.07 -5.43
N LEU A 8 19.32 20.62 -4.19
CA LEU A 8 18.32 19.77 -3.56
C LEU A 8 16.93 20.42 -3.60
N ASP A 9 16.85 21.72 -3.31
CA ASP A 9 15.57 22.42 -3.25
C ASP A 9 14.84 22.48 -4.60
N ASN A 10 15.55 22.21 -5.69
CA ASN A 10 14.97 22.24 -7.03
C ASN A 10 14.60 20.85 -7.55
N GLN A 11 14.66 19.82 -6.68
CA GLN A 11 14.31 18.47 -7.07
C GLN A 11 12.84 18.18 -6.76
N LEU A 12 12.12 17.59 -7.70
CA LEU A 12 10.74 17.17 -7.48
C LEU A 12 10.67 15.88 -6.67
N CYS A 13 11.56 14.93 -7.00
CA CYS A 13 11.50 13.60 -6.39
C CYS A 13 11.89 13.58 -4.92
N PHE A 14 12.72 14.50 -4.49
CA PHE A 14 13.14 14.53 -3.09
C PHE A 14 11.99 14.79 -2.12
N PRO A 15 11.17 15.85 -2.28
CA PRO A 15 10.04 16.04 -1.37
C PRO A 15 9.03 14.89 -1.43
N LEU A 16 8.84 14.25 -2.58
CA LEU A 16 8.00 13.06 -2.67
C LEU A 16 8.56 11.91 -1.84
N TYR A 17 9.86 11.69 -1.96
CA TYR A 17 10.55 10.65 -1.20
C TYR A 17 10.46 10.91 0.31
N ALA A 18 10.76 12.14 0.71
CA ALA A 18 10.71 12.53 2.12
C ALA A 18 9.29 12.45 2.68
N ALA A 19 8.29 12.93 1.92
CA ALA A 19 6.90 12.90 2.33
C ALA A 19 6.39 11.47 2.50
N THR A 20 6.78 10.56 1.59
CA THR A 20 6.40 9.14 1.67
C THR A 20 6.91 8.53 2.96
N ARG A 21 8.15 8.80 3.33
CA ARG A 21 8.73 8.28 4.58
C ARG A 21 8.01 8.83 5.80
N GLU A 22 7.71 10.13 5.82
CA GLU A 22 6.99 10.74 6.93
C GLU A 22 5.58 10.18 7.07
N MET A 23 4.88 10.02 5.97
CA MET A 23 3.52 9.47 5.98
C MET A 23 3.51 8.01 6.45
N THR A 24 4.48 7.21 6.02
CA THR A 24 4.60 5.82 6.45
C THR A 24 4.80 5.74 7.96
N LYS A 25 5.62 6.63 8.52
CA LYS A 25 5.80 6.70 9.98
C LYS A 25 4.51 7.04 10.71
N ARG A 26 3.70 7.92 10.15
CA ARG A 26 2.43 8.32 10.77
C ARG A 26 1.41 7.18 10.80
N TYR A 27 1.52 6.24 9.86
CA TYR A 27 0.66 5.06 9.87
C TYR A 27 1.01 4.08 10.99
N GLN A 28 2.25 4.05 11.46
CA GLN A 28 2.67 3.06 12.44
C GLN A 28 1.77 2.98 13.67
N PRO A 29 1.47 4.09 14.38
CA PRO A 29 0.56 3.99 15.53
C PRO A 29 -0.86 3.60 15.15
N LEU A 30 -1.31 3.98 13.96
CA LEU A 30 -2.65 3.64 13.49
C LEU A 30 -2.77 2.16 13.14
N LEU A 31 -1.68 1.54 12.71
CA LEU A 31 -1.66 0.14 12.30
C LEU A 31 -1.36 -0.81 13.46
N LYS A 32 -1.07 -0.28 14.64
CA LYS A 32 -0.66 -1.10 15.77
C LYS A 32 -1.70 -2.16 16.15
N GLU A 33 -2.97 -1.80 16.17
CA GLU A 33 -4.05 -2.73 16.49
C GLU A 33 -4.21 -3.84 15.45
N LEU A 34 -3.89 -3.52 14.19
CA LEU A 34 -3.93 -4.50 13.11
C LEU A 34 -2.70 -5.41 13.12
N ASP A 35 -1.64 -4.97 13.79
CA ASP A 35 -0.37 -5.69 13.85
C ASP A 35 0.19 -6.01 12.46
N VAL A 36 0.18 -5.00 11.60
CA VAL A 36 0.71 -5.11 10.24
C VAL A 36 1.57 -3.89 9.92
N THR A 37 2.46 -4.06 8.95
CA THR A 37 3.24 -2.94 8.40
C THR A 37 2.40 -2.19 7.37
N TYR A 38 2.86 -1.01 6.97
CA TYR A 38 2.13 -0.25 5.95
C TYR A 38 1.98 -1.02 4.62
N PRO A 39 3.03 -1.65 4.06
CA PRO A 39 2.85 -2.45 2.84
C PRO A 39 1.85 -3.59 3.02
N GLN A 40 1.84 -4.24 4.18
CA GLN A 40 0.86 -5.30 4.47
C GLN A 40 -0.56 -4.73 4.54
N TYR A 41 -0.70 -3.53 5.09
CA TYR A 41 -1.98 -2.83 5.10
C TYR A 41 -2.49 -2.58 3.68
N LEU A 42 -1.60 -2.20 2.75
CA LEU A 42 -1.97 -2.02 1.35
C LEU A 42 -2.51 -3.32 0.73
N VAL A 43 -1.89 -4.44 1.05
CA VAL A 43 -2.38 -5.76 0.60
C VAL A 43 -3.79 -5.99 1.15
N LEU A 44 -3.99 -5.69 2.44
CA LEU A 44 -5.31 -5.85 3.06
C LEU A 44 -6.37 -4.99 2.39
N LEU A 45 -6.01 -3.73 2.06
CA LEU A 45 -6.96 -2.84 1.38
C LEU A 45 -7.47 -3.44 0.07
N VAL A 46 -6.59 -4.06 -0.71
CA VAL A 46 -6.99 -4.72 -1.95
C VAL A 46 -7.85 -5.94 -1.65
N LEU A 47 -7.44 -6.76 -0.69
CA LEU A 47 -8.16 -8.00 -0.36
C LEU A 47 -9.50 -7.76 0.30
N TRP A 48 -9.67 -6.65 1.01
CA TRP A 48 -10.99 -6.29 1.54
C TRP A 48 -11.97 -5.94 0.42
N GLU A 49 -11.48 -5.46 -0.73
CA GLU A 49 -12.33 -5.23 -1.90
C GLU A 49 -12.62 -6.52 -2.65
N ASP A 50 -11.60 -7.31 -2.95
CA ASP A 50 -11.69 -8.45 -3.89
C ASP A 50 -11.71 -9.83 -3.26
N GLU A 51 -11.43 -9.96 -1.98
CA GLU A 51 -11.29 -11.21 -1.21
C GLU A 51 -10.28 -12.22 -1.79
N ILE A 52 -10.33 -12.46 -3.08
CA ILE A 52 -9.39 -13.34 -3.81
C ILE A 52 -8.79 -12.58 -4.97
N ILE A 53 -7.48 -12.67 -5.13
CA ILE A 53 -6.80 -12.01 -6.24
C ILE A 53 -5.52 -12.81 -6.56
N THR A 54 -5.10 -12.79 -7.82
CA THR A 54 -3.81 -13.40 -8.16
C THR A 54 -2.67 -12.52 -7.68
N VAL A 55 -1.52 -13.11 -7.41
CA VAL A 55 -0.32 -12.35 -7.01
C VAL A 55 0.05 -11.34 -8.08
N LYS A 56 -0.07 -11.73 -9.35
CA LYS A 56 0.21 -10.85 -10.48
C LYS A 56 -0.70 -9.61 -10.48
N ALA A 57 -2.01 -9.82 -10.32
CA ALA A 57 -2.96 -8.72 -10.29
C ALA A 57 -2.76 -7.81 -9.08
N LEU A 58 -2.45 -8.41 -7.92
CA LEU A 58 -2.15 -7.67 -6.70
C LEU A 58 -0.93 -6.76 -6.91
N GLY A 59 0.14 -7.31 -7.49
CA GLY A 59 1.34 -6.53 -7.79
C GLY A 59 1.05 -5.36 -8.70
N LYS A 60 0.21 -5.58 -9.69
CA LYS A 60 -0.18 -4.54 -10.64
C LYS A 60 -0.94 -3.41 -9.92
N ARG A 61 -1.85 -3.76 -9.03
CA ARG A 61 -2.61 -2.75 -8.27
C ARG A 61 -1.72 -1.96 -7.31
N LEU A 62 -0.70 -2.60 -6.73
CA LEU A 62 0.18 -1.96 -5.74
C LEU A 62 1.47 -1.41 -6.35
N TYR A 63 1.68 -1.56 -7.64
CA TYR A 63 2.92 -1.15 -8.31
C TYR A 63 4.15 -1.85 -7.69
N LEU A 64 3.99 -3.12 -7.32
CA LEU A 64 5.05 -3.94 -6.75
C LEU A 64 5.27 -5.19 -7.60
N ASP A 65 6.53 -5.62 -7.70
CA ASP A 65 6.85 -6.85 -8.41
C ASP A 65 6.62 -8.08 -7.51
N SER A 66 6.58 -9.26 -8.11
CA SER A 66 6.34 -10.50 -7.38
C SER A 66 7.49 -10.83 -6.42
N GLY A 67 8.72 -10.43 -6.76
CA GLY A 67 9.87 -10.63 -5.88
C GLY A 67 9.74 -9.88 -4.56
N THR A 68 9.10 -8.71 -4.58
CA THR A 68 8.83 -7.92 -3.38
C THR A 68 7.62 -8.48 -2.63
N LEU A 69 6.58 -8.85 -3.36
CA LEU A 69 5.32 -9.32 -2.77
C LEU A 69 5.44 -10.70 -2.10
N THR A 70 6.11 -11.64 -2.75
CA THR A 70 6.12 -13.04 -2.29
C THR A 70 6.59 -13.19 -0.85
N PRO A 71 7.74 -12.61 -0.42
CA PRO A 71 8.15 -12.74 0.98
C PRO A 71 7.14 -12.10 1.95
N MET A 72 6.54 -10.99 1.57
CA MET A 72 5.57 -10.29 2.40
C MET A 72 4.29 -11.12 2.57
N LEU A 73 3.79 -11.68 1.48
CA LEU A 73 2.60 -12.53 1.51
C LEU A 73 2.85 -13.78 2.33
N LYS A 74 4.05 -14.36 2.23
CA LYS A 74 4.43 -15.50 3.03
C LYS A 74 4.35 -15.20 4.52
N ARG A 75 4.86 -14.05 4.94
CA ARG A 75 4.78 -13.63 6.36
C ARG A 75 3.34 -13.44 6.81
N MET A 76 2.49 -12.87 5.95
CA MET A 76 1.08 -12.69 6.28
C MET A 76 0.36 -14.03 6.39
N GLU A 77 0.72 -14.98 5.53
CA GLU A 77 0.18 -16.34 5.59
C GLU A 77 0.59 -17.03 6.88
N GLU A 78 1.85 -16.92 7.27
CA GLU A 78 2.36 -17.49 8.52
C GLU A 78 1.62 -16.94 9.75
N ARG A 79 1.13 -15.72 9.66
CA ARG A 79 0.37 -15.07 10.73
C ARG A 79 -1.12 -15.34 10.65
N GLY A 80 -1.55 -16.14 9.67
CA GLY A 80 -2.95 -16.54 9.54
C GLY A 80 -3.88 -15.50 8.95
N ILE A 81 -3.33 -14.43 8.32
CA ILE A 81 -4.14 -13.34 7.78
C ILE A 81 -4.70 -13.67 6.40
N LEU A 82 -3.95 -14.43 5.62
CA LEU A 82 -4.33 -14.84 4.27
C LEU A 82 -3.80 -16.23 3.99
N THR A 83 -4.28 -16.83 2.90
CA THR A 83 -3.76 -18.09 2.38
C THR A 83 -3.35 -17.87 0.93
N ARG A 84 -2.38 -18.66 0.50
CA ARG A 84 -1.93 -18.68 -0.89
C ARG A 84 -2.12 -20.09 -1.43
N ARG A 85 -2.57 -20.18 -2.67
CA ARG A 85 -2.71 -21.48 -3.32
C ARG A 85 -2.50 -21.33 -4.82
N ARG A 86 -2.08 -22.39 -5.46
CA ARG A 86 -2.00 -22.40 -6.91
C ARG A 86 -3.39 -22.55 -7.47
N SER A 87 -3.65 -21.86 -8.59
CA SER A 87 -4.94 -21.94 -9.25
C SER A 87 -5.20 -23.37 -9.72
N ALA A 88 -6.44 -23.84 -9.56
CA ALA A 88 -6.84 -25.13 -10.08
C ALA A 88 -6.78 -25.19 -11.61
N GLU A 89 -6.94 -24.05 -12.26
CA GLU A 89 -6.95 -23.96 -13.72
C GLU A 89 -5.55 -23.87 -14.32
N ASP A 90 -4.61 -23.24 -13.62
CA ASP A 90 -3.24 -23.03 -14.09
C ASP A 90 -2.29 -22.99 -12.90
N GLU A 91 -1.48 -24.04 -12.76
CA GLU A 91 -0.53 -24.18 -11.65
C GLU A 91 0.53 -23.07 -11.58
N ARG A 92 0.73 -22.32 -12.66
CA ARG A 92 1.66 -21.20 -12.68
C ARG A 92 1.10 -19.96 -11.99
N VAL A 93 -0.21 -19.95 -11.77
CA VAL A 93 -0.91 -18.80 -11.18
C VAL A 93 -1.12 -19.05 -9.68
N VAL A 94 -0.68 -18.12 -8.85
CA VAL A 94 -0.88 -18.17 -7.40
C VAL A 94 -1.98 -17.19 -7.03
N GLU A 95 -2.97 -17.65 -6.28
CA GLU A 95 -4.06 -16.85 -5.76
C GLU A 95 -3.87 -16.61 -4.28
N VAL A 96 -4.29 -15.41 -3.84
CA VAL A 96 -4.25 -14.99 -2.44
C VAL A 96 -5.68 -14.74 -1.99
N GLU A 97 -6.01 -15.27 -0.82
CA GLU A 97 -7.37 -15.14 -0.27
C GLU A 97 -7.31 -14.78 1.22
N LEU A 98 -8.20 -13.88 1.67
CA LEU A 98 -8.30 -13.54 3.08
C LEU A 98 -8.82 -14.72 3.89
N THR A 99 -8.27 -14.89 5.09
CA THR A 99 -8.84 -15.79 6.10
C THR A 99 -9.92 -15.03 6.87
N ALA A 100 -10.63 -15.75 7.77
CA ALA A 100 -11.58 -15.10 8.68
C ALA A 100 -10.89 -14.01 9.52
N LEU A 101 -9.67 -14.28 10.00
CA LEU A 101 -8.88 -13.31 10.76
C LEU A 101 -8.59 -12.06 9.92
N GLY A 102 -8.20 -12.24 8.67
CA GLY A 102 -7.95 -11.12 7.76
C GLY A 102 -9.19 -10.26 7.54
N LYS A 103 -10.35 -10.89 7.42
CA LYS A 103 -11.63 -10.19 7.25
C LYS A 103 -12.01 -9.39 8.50
N GLU A 104 -11.77 -9.95 9.69
CA GLU A 104 -12.06 -9.25 10.95
C GLU A 104 -11.25 -7.98 11.11
N LYS A 105 -10.03 -7.96 10.56
CA LYS A 105 -9.17 -6.78 10.66
C LYS A 105 -9.76 -5.54 9.97
N GLU A 106 -10.66 -5.73 9.03
CA GLU A 106 -11.34 -4.62 8.35
C GLU A 106 -12.08 -3.73 9.34
N ASN A 107 -12.73 -4.33 10.33
CA ASN A 107 -13.48 -3.57 11.33
C ASN A 107 -12.57 -2.68 12.17
N LEU A 108 -11.37 -3.16 12.48
CA LEU A 108 -10.38 -2.38 13.24
C LEU A 108 -9.76 -1.27 12.39
N ALA A 109 -9.79 -1.42 11.08
CA ALA A 109 -9.16 -0.49 10.15
C ALA A 109 -10.08 0.63 9.69
N GLU A 110 -11.37 0.54 9.99
CA GLU A 110 -12.39 1.43 9.43
C GLU A 110 -12.08 2.92 9.62
N GLU A 111 -11.54 3.30 10.75
CA GLU A 111 -11.24 4.70 11.07
C GLU A 111 -9.85 5.17 10.67
N ILE A 112 -8.99 4.25 10.21
CA ILE A 112 -7.59 4.59 9.90
C ILE A 112 -7.49 5.72 8.86
N PRO A 113 -8.19 5.66 7.72
CA PRO A 113 -8.06 6.72 6.71
C PRO A 113 -8.44 8.09 7.25
N THR A 114 -9.51 8.18 8.03
CA THR A 114 -9.96 9.45 8.61
C THR A 114 -8.94 9.99 9.60
N LYS A 115 -8.44 9.15 10.49
CA LYS A 115 -7.42 9.54 11.48
C LYS A 115 -6.13 9.99 10.81
N PHE A 116 -5.74 9.30 9.74
CA PHE A 116 -4.53 9.67 9.01
C PHE A 116 -4.68 11.06 8.39
N ILE A 117 -5.80 11.32 7.72
CA ILE A 117 -6.06 12.61 7.08
C ILE A 117 -6.12 13.74 8.11
N GLU A 118 -6.75 13.51 9.25
CA GLU A 118 -6.81 14.48 10.34
C GLU A 118 -5.43 14.87 10.86
N GLY A 119 -4.49 13.93 10.82
CA GLY A 119 -3.12 14.17 11.23
C GLY A 119 -2.30 14.96 10.23
N THR A 120 -2.78 15.10 8.99
CA THR A 120 -2.14 15.97 8.01
C THR A 120 -2.74 17.37 8.13
N LYS A 121 -2.06 18.36 7.60
CA LYS A 121 -2.59 19.73 7.61
C LYS A 121 -3.21 20.10 6.27
N LEU A 122 -3.52 19.11 5.47
CA LEU A 122 -4.11 19.31 4.16
C LEU A 122 -5.62 19.59 4.28
N THR A 123 -6.09 20.54 3.48
CA THR A 123 -7.53 20.72 3.31
C THR A 123 -8.05 19.58 2.44
N GLU A 124 -9.36 19.38 2.43
CA GLU A 124 -9.98 18.36 1.59
C GLU A 124 -9.67 18.60 0.12
N GLU A 125 -9.70 19.85 -0.32
CA GLU A 125 -9.37 20.21 -1.69
C GLU A 125 -7.92 19.89 -2.03
N GLU A 126 -6.97 20.25 -1.15
CA GLU A 126 -5.56 19.92 -1.34
C GLU A 126 -5.32 18.42 -1.40
N TYR A 127 -6.01 17.66 -0.57
CA TYR A 127 -5.92 16.21 -0.57
C TYR A 127 -6.32 15.64 -1.94
N HIS A 128 -7.44 16.09 -2.49
CA HIS A 128 -7.89 15.63 -3.80
C HIS A 128 -6.98 16.08 -4.93
N GLN A 129 -6.45 17.30 -4.85
CA GLN A 129 -5.49 17.81 -5.83
C GLN A 129 -4.22 16.96 -5.84
N LEU A 130 -3.70 16.65 -4.66
CA LEU A 130 -2.48 15.84 -4.55
C LEU A 130 -2.71 14.43 -5.11
N LYS A 131 -3.82 13.80 -4.77
CA LYS A 131 -4.15 12.47 -5.33
C LYS A 131 -4.23 12.51 -6.85
N HIS A 132 -4.85 13.55 -7.41
CA HIS A 132 -4.99 13.71 -8.84
C HIS A 132 -3.62 13.82 -9.53
N ILE A 133 -2.74 14.64 -8.97
CA ILE A 133 -1.39 14.83 -9.52
C ILE A 133 -0.57 13.55 -9.45
N LEU A 134 -0.62 12.85 -8.31
CA LEU A 134 0.09 11.58 -8.15
C LEU A 134 -0.42 10.53 -9.12
N ALA A 135 -1.72 10.49 -9.38
CA ALA A 135 -2.30 9.57 -10.35
C ALA A 135 -1.73 9.81 -11.76
N LYS A 136 -1.51 11.07 -12.14
CA LYS A 136 -0.91 11.40 -13.42
C LYS A 136 0.53 10.90 -13.51
N LEU A 137 1.30 11.09 -12.44
CA LEU A 137 2.69 10.61 -12.40
C LEU A 137 2.76 9.09 -12.55
N LEU A 138 1.86 8.37 -11.88
CA LEU A 138 1.83 6.90 -11.94
C LEU A 138 1.43 6.39 -13.32
N LYS A 139 0.51 7.05 -13.99
CA LYS A 139 0.11 6.67 -15.36
C LYS A 139 1.25 6.86 -16.35
N GLU A 140 2.04 7.89 -16.18
CA GLU A 140 3.14 8.19 -17.10
C GLU A 140 4.31 7.22 -16.93
N THR A 141 4.43 6.58 -15.77
CA THR A 141 5.52 5.64 -15.49
C THR A 141 5.15 4.20 -15.85
N THR A 142 3.92 3.92 -16.17
CA THR A 142 3.47 2.59 -16.60
C THR A 142 3.29 2.53 -18.11
#